data_bc559b558fa49cdd207b299ebb5413d0
#
_entry.id   bc559b558fa49cdd207b299ebb5413d0
#
_cell.length_a   1.000
_cell.length_b   1.000
_cell.length_c   1.000
_cell.angle_alpha   90.00
_cell.angle_beta   90.00
_cell.angle_gamma   90.00
#
_symmetry.space_group_name_H-M   'P 1'
#
loop_
_entity.id
_entity.type
_entity.pdbx_description
1 polymer ?
#
loop_
_entity_poly.entity_id
_entity_poly.type
_entity_poly.pdbx_seq_one_letter_code
_entity_poly.pdbx_strand_id
1 'polypeptide(L)'
;IRDREMLAYYKSETGFEDSVDDLINLMKPWYDNYRFSTKSLDEPMYNSDMVLYFISNYLPLRSAPDKMIDNNIRTDYNKLRHLIRLDKRFGTNASIIQEIVNNGETTAVIKDAFPAEDIAKPDNFKSLLYYFGLLSIKGTKRGDTLLGVPNLTVREQLYTYLIEAYREADVFSIELYKLHDLVKDMAYDGDWKPVFEYFSSELERQSAIREFIEGEAHVK
;
A
#
# COMPACT_ATOMS: atom_id res chain seq x y z
N ILE A 1 21.25 3.18 -14.44
CA ILE A 1 21.91 2.84 -13.15
C ILE A 1 23.07 1.85 -13.37
N ARG A 2 23.01 0.96 -14.35
CA ARG A 2 24.06 -0.02 -14.66
C ARG A 2 25.09 0.43 -15.68
N ASP A 3 25.00 1.67 -16.17
CA ASP A 3 26.01 2.24 -17.06
C ASP A 3 27.29 2.51 -16.25
N ARG A 4 28.32 1.67 -16.52
CA ARG A 4 29.57 1.67 -15.76
C ARG A 4 30.40 2.95 -15.94
N GLU A 5 30.34 3.56 -17.12
CA GLU A 5 31.10 4.80 -17.40
C GLU A 5 30.46 5.98 -16.68
N MET A 6 29.14 6.12 -16.77
CA MET A 6 28.39 7.17 -16.08
C MET A 6 28.51 7.01 -14.57
N LEU A 7 28.54 5.79 -14.06
CA LEU A 7 28.70 5.51 -12.64
C LEU A 7 30.11 5.83 -12.13
N ALA A 8 31.14 5.49 -12.91
CA ALA A 8 32.53 5.87 -12.60
C ALA A 8 32.70 7.39 -12.57
N TYR A 9 32.09 8.09 -13.52
CA TYR A 9 32.05 9.56 -13.55
C TYR A 9 31.38 10.13 -12.28
N TYR A 10 30.19 9.67 -11.93
CA TYR A 10 29.50 10.14 -10.73
C TYR A 10 30.27 9.82 -9.44
N LYS A 11 30.92 8.65 -9.36
CA LYS A 11 31.77 8.31 -8.22
C LYS A 11 32.93 9.28 -8.06
N SER A 12 33.60 9.65 -9.16
CA SER A 12 34.73 10.59 -9.14
C SER A 12 34.31 12.01 -8.73
N GLU A 13 33.18 12.49 -9.24
CA GLU A 13 32.68 13.83 -8.97
C GLU A 13 32.03 13.99 -7.58
N THR A 14 31.35 12.97 -7.09
CA THR A 14 30.55 13.03 -5.85
C THR A 14 31.22 12.38 -4.64
N GLY A 15 32.35 11.67 -4.82
CA GLY A 15 32.96 10.86 -3.77
C GLY A 15 32.06 9.71 -3.28
N PHE A 16 31.21 9.20 -4.16
CA PHE A 16 30.24 8.15 -3.84
C PHE A 16 30.94 6.79 -3.80
N GLU A 17 30.96 6.14 -2.63
CA GLU A 17 31.69 4.89 -2.40
C GLU A 17 30.82 3.65 -2.48
N ASP A 18 29.48 3.79 -2.28
CA ASP A 18 28.56 2.67 -2.27
C ASP A 18 28.51 1.94 -3.61
N SER A 19 28.31 0.62 -3.55
CA SER A 19 28.12 -0.15 -4.77
C SER A 19 26.72 0.06 -5.33
N VAL A 20 26.59 -0.05 -6.67
CA VAL A 20 25.28 0.02 -7.33
C VAL A 20 24.36 -1.10 -6.86
N ASP A 21 24.92 -2.27 -6.61
CA ASP A 21 24.15 -3.43 -6.18
C ASP A 21 23.59 -3.22 -4.75
N ASP A 22 24.31 -2.52 -3.88
CA ASP A 22 23.80 -2.15 -2.56
C ASP A 22 22.61 -1.21 -2.66
N LEU A 23 22.68 -0.19 -3.53
CA LEU A 23 21.55 0.71 -3.78
C LEU A 23 20.34 0.00 -4.39
N ILE A 24 20.59 -0.90 -5.35
CA ILE A 24 19.53 -1.71 -5.95
C ILE A 24 18.89 -2.57 -4.87
N ASN A 25 19.65 -3.20 -3.99
CA ASN A 25 19.14 -4.03 -2.91
C ASN A 25 18.31 -3.23 -1.90
N LEU A 26 18.72 -2.00 -1.58
CA LEU A 26 17.93 -1.09 -0.74
C LEU A 26 16.60 -0.70 -1.37
N MET A 27 16.60 -0.39 -2.67
CA MET A 27 15.40 0.06 -3.40
C MET A 27 14.44 -1.09 -3.75
N LYS A 28 14.96 -2.32 -3.93
CA LYS A 28 14.21 -3.44 -4.47
C LYS A 28 12.90 -3.75 -3.74
N PRO A 29 12.86 -3.89 -2.40
CA PRO A 29 11.63 -4.20 -1.69
C PRO A 29 10.58 -3.09 -1.78
N TRP A 30 11.00 -1.85 -2.05
CA TRP A 30 10.15 -0.66 -2.04
C TRP A 30 9.62 -0.27 -3.40
N TYR A 31 10.36 -0.49 -4.51
CA TYR A 31 10.08 0.11 -5.82
C TYR A 31 10.04 -0.86 -6.99
N ASP A 32 10.39 -2.12 -6.78
CA ASP A 32 10.43 -3.17 -7.80
C ASP A 32 9.08 -3.90 -7.95
N ASN A 33 9.07 -4.93 -8.80
CA ASN A 33 7.98 -5.88 -9.01
C ASN A 33 6.78 -5.39 -9.81
N TYR A 34 6.90 -4.31 -10.57
CA TYR A 34 5.87 -3.92 -11.52
C TYR A 34 5.93 -4.79 -12.77
N ARG A 35 4.80 -5.38 -13.17
CA ARG A 35 4.64 -6.19 -14.37
C ARG A 35 3.35 -5.80 -15.06
N PHE A 36 3.44 -5.48 -16.34
CA PHE A 36 2.33 -4.98 -17.14
C PHE A 36 1.88 -5.98 -18.22
N SER A 37 2.49 -7.17 -18.26
CA SER A 37 2.13 -8.22 -19.22
C SER A 37 2.30 -9.59 -18.58
N THR A 38 1.37 -10.50 -18.91
CA THR A 38 1.49 -11.92 -18.58
C THR A 38 2.59 -12.63 -19.38
N LYS A 39 3.09 -11.99 -20.46
CA LYS A 39 4.12 -12.55 -21.34
C LYS A 39 5.55 -12.24 -20.89
N SER A 40 5.73 -11.31 -19.94
CA SER A 40 7.03 -10.86 -19.43
C SER A 40 7.06 -10.85 -17.90
N LEU A 41 6.66 -11.95 -17.30
CA LEU A 41 6.63 -12.10 -15.84
C LEU A 41 8.01 -12.15 -15.20
N ASP A 42 9.02 -12.58 -15.96
CA ASP A 42 10.40 -12.71 -15.47
C ASP A 42 11.18 -11.39 -15.49
N GLU A 43 10.60 -10.33 -16.06
CA GLU A 43 11.22 -9.02 -16.20
C GLU A 43 10.44 -7.95 -15.39
N PRO A 44 10.56 -7.93 -14.06
CA PRO A 44 9.92 -6.90 -13.24
C PRO A 44 10.59 -5.54 -13.49
N MET A 45 9.80 -4.48 -13.42
CA MET A 45 10.26 -3.11 -13.59
C MET A 45 10.19 -2.34 -12.27
N TYR A 46 11.13 -1.41 -12.11
CA TYR A 46 11.09 -0.41 -11.05
C TYR A 46 10.18 0.74 -11.43
N ASN A 47 9.56 1.36 -10.42
CA ASN A 47 8.93 2.66 -10.60
C ASN A 47 10.04 3.73 -10.74
N SER A 48 10.13 4.36 -11.93
CA SER A 48 11.18 5.31 -12.27
C SER A 48 11.17 6.55 -11.37
N ASP A 49 10.00 7.08 -11.06
CA ASP A 49 9.85 8.29 -10.24
C ASP A 49 10.32 8.05 -8.82
N MET A 50 10.01 6.86 -8.27
CA MET A 50 10.46 6.45 -6.94
C MET A 50 11.96 6.20 -6.89
N VAL A 51 12.55 5.65 -7.96
CA VAL A 51 14.01 5.50 -8.07
C VAL A 51 14.69 6.87 -8.11
N LEU A 52 14.17 7.82 -8.88
CA LEU A 52 14.70 9.19 -8.93
C LEU A 52 14.57 9.89 -7.57
N TYR A 53 13.42 9.74 -6.91
CA TYR A 53 13.22 10.24 -5.55
C TYR A 53 14.28 9.70 -4.58
N PHE A 54 14.47 8.37 -4.57
CA PHE A 54 15.47 7.74 -3.71
C PHE A 54 16.87 8.29 -3.97
N ILE A 55 17.29 8.31 -5.22
CA ILE A 55 18.64 8.76 -5.59
C ILE A 55 18.86 10.24 -5.22
N SER A 56 17.88 11.09 -5.47
CA SER A 56 17.98 12.52 -5.17
C SER A 56 18.09 12.82 -3.67
N ASN A 57 17.53 11.96 -2.82
CA ASN A 57 17.67 12.07 -1.36
C ASN A 57 18.93 11.35 -0.84
N TYR A 58 19.27 10.22 -1.43
CA TYR A 58 20.42 9.43 -1.00
C TYR A 58 21.76 10.11 -1.26
N LEU A 59 21.93 10.74 -2.43
CA LEU A 59 23.20 11.36 -2.83
C LEU A 59 23.71 12.41 -1.83
N PRO A 60 22.88 13.39 -1.36
CA PRO A 60 23.35 14.39 -0.41
C PRO A 60 23.57 13.83 1.00
N LEU A 61 22.73 12.90 1.46
CA LEU A 61 22.69 12.44 2.86
C LEU A 61 23.49 11.16 3.11
N ARG A 62 23.85 10.43 2.06
CA ARG A 62 24.52 9.11 2.12
C ARG A 62 23.74 8.09 2.94
N SER A 63 22.45 8.27 3.03
CA SER A 63 21.53 7.37 3.73
C SER A 63 20.19 7.30 3.00
N ALA A 64 19.48 6.19 3.18
CA ALA A 64 18.12 6.05 2.66
C ALA A 64 17.22 7.17 3.24
N PRO A 65 16.27 7.69 2.46
CA PRO A 65 15.32 8.67 2.98
C PRO A 65 14.48 8.06 4.11
N ASP A 66 14.17 8.86 5.14
CA ASP A 66 13.34 8.44 6.28
C ASP A 66 11.96 7.93 5.83
N LYS A 67 11.45 8.49 4.74
CA LYS A 67 10.21 8.04 4.10
C LYS A 67 10.53 7.56 2.70
N MET A 68 10.23 6.30 2.44
CA MET A 68 10.50 5.68 1.15
C MET A 68 9.46 6.03 0.07
N ILE A 69 8.62 7.04 0.29
CA ILE A 69 7.63 7.52 -0.68
C ILE A 69 7.65 9.04 -0.79
N ASP A 70 7.70 9.55 -2.02
CA ASP A 70 7.53 10.96 -2.32
C ASP A 70 6.11 11.43 -1.99
N ASN A 71 6.01 12.57 -1.32
CA ASN A 71 4.72 13.19 -1.00
C ASN A 71 3.91 13.57 -2.25
N ASN A 72 4.55 13.89 -3.37
CA ASN A 72 3.86 14.21 -4.63
C ASN A 72 3.16 12.98 -5.22
N ILE A 73 3.84 11.85 -5.23
CA ILE A 73 3.25 10.56 -5.65
C ILE A 73 2.11 10.17 -4.70
N ARG A 74 2.28 10.38 -3.40
CA ARG A 74 1.24 10.17 -2.41
C ARG A 74 -0.01 11.01 -2.68
N THR A 75 0.15 12.22 -3.24
CA THR A 75 -0.96 13.11 -3.60
C THR A 75 -1.75 12.58 -4.79
N ASP A 76 -1.11 11.97 -5.79
CA ASP A 76 -1.81 11.38 -6.93
C ASP A 76 -2.66 10.16 -6.53
N TYR A 77 -2.20 9.39 -5.57
CA TYR A 77 -3.01 8.30 -4.99
C TYR A 77 -4.20 8.80 -4.16
N ASN A 78 -4.20 10.05 -3.68
CA ASN A 78 -5.38 10.65 -3.02
C ASN A 78 -6.58 10.77 -3.97
N LYS A 79 -6.37 10.79 -5.29
CA LYS A 79 -7.46 10.74 -6.27
C LYS A 79 -8.21 9.41 -6.20
N LEU A 80 -7.49 8.30 -5.97
CA LEU A 80 -8.10 6.99 -5.75
C LEU A 80 -8.94 6.95 -4.46
N ARG A 81 -8.51 7.66 -3.43
CA ARG A 81 -9.28 7.83 -2.18
C ARG A 81 -10.68 8.38 -2.43
N HIS A 82 -10.84 9.33 -3.34
CA HIS A 82 -12.16 9.83 -3.75
C HIS A 82 -13.03 8.73 -4.37
N LEU A 83 -12.45 7.82 -5.13
CA LEU A 83 -13.18 6.73 -5.77
C LEU A 83 -13.66 5.67 -4.76
N ILE A 84 -12.88 5.44 -3.69
CA ILE A 84 -13.28 4.56 -2.59
C ILE A 84 -14.42 5.21 -1.78
N ARG A 85 -14.38 6.55 -1.61
CA ARG A 85 -15.41 7.33 -0.92
C ARG A 85 -16.77 7.41 -1.65
N LEU A 86 -16.80 7.27 -2.98
CA LEU A 86 -18.02 7.28 -3.76
C LEU A 86 -18.92 6.07 -3.47
N ASP A 87 -18.34 5.02 -2.89
CA ASP A 87 -19.07 3.86 -2.41
C ASP A 87 -19.62 4.16 -0.99
N LYS A 88 -20.80 4.75 -0.94
CA LYS A 88 -21.47 5.23 0.28
C LYS A 88 -21.76 4.08 1.26
N ARG A 89 -20.95 3.89 2.25
CA ARG A 89 -20.88 2.86 3.29
C ARG A 89 -19.86 1.78 2.90
N PHE A 90 -19.05 1.37 3.83
CA PHE A 90 -18.09 0.27 3.77
C PHE A 90 -18.44 -0.76 2.67
N GLY A 91 -18.33 -0.27 1.42
CA GLY A 91 -18.91 -0.91 0.26
C GLY A 91 -17.96 -1.95 -0.31
N THR A 92 -18.32 -2.47 -1.45
CA THR A 92 -17.59 -3.52 -2.18
C THR A 92 -16.10 -3.16 -2.38
N ASN A 93 -15.76 -1.88 -2.58
CA ASN A 93 -14.39 -1.43 -2.84
C ASN A 93 -13.49 -1.52 -1.62
N ALA A 94 -13.98 -1.16 -0.43
CA ALA A 94 -13.21 -1.31 0.82
C ALA A 94 -12.97 -2.79 1.13
N SER A 95 -13.95 -3.66 0.91
CA SER A 95 -13.82 -5.11 1.06
C SER A 95 -12.80 -5.71 0.09
N ILE A 96 -12.74 -5.21 -1.16
CA ILE A 96 -11.72 -5.63 -2.14
C ILE A 96 -10.33 -5.22 -1.66
N ILE A 97 -10.14 -4.00 -1.17
CA ILE A 97 -8.83 -3.58 -0.62
C ILE A 97 -8.45 -4.43 0.58
N GLN A 98 -9.41 -4.71 1.48
CA GLN A 98 -9.18 -5.58 2.64
C GLN A 98 -8.74 -6.98 2.20
N GLU A 99 -9.40 -7.57 1.21
CA GLU A 99 -9.03 -8.86 0.63
C GLU A 99 -7.59 -8.83 0.09
N ILE A 100 -7.25 -7.79 -0.70
CA ILE A 100 -5.92 -7.60 -1.28
C ILE A 100 -4.85 -7.43 -0.20
N VAL A 101 -5.13 -6.64 0.82
CA VAL A 101 -4.19 -6.40 1.93
C VAL A 101 -3.94 -7.68 2.74
N ASN A 102 -4.99 -8.45 3.01
CA ASN A 102 -4.90 -9.69 3.78
C ASN A 102 -4.20 -10.82 3.02
N ASN A 103 -4.54 -10.98 1.74
CA ASN A 103 -4.05 -12.10 0.93
C ASN A 103 -2.79 -11.75 0.12
N GLY A 104 -2.46 -10.47 -0.06
CA GLY A 104 -1.39 -9.98 -0.91
C GLY A 104 -1.69 -10.08 -2.42
N GLU A 105 -2.80 -10.71 -2.81
CA GLU A 105 -3.20 -10.97 -4.18
C GLU A 105 -4.71 -11.05 -4.36
N THR A 106 -5.17 -10.85 -5.60
CA THR A 106 -6.57 -11.05 -6.03
C THR A 106 -6.61 -11.47 -7.50
N THR A 107 -7.75 -11.95 -7.97
CA THR A 107 -7.97 -12.24 -9.40
C THR A 107 -8.94 -11.23 -10.00
N ALA A 108 -8.77 -10.89 -11.28
CA ALA A 108 -9.66 -10.02 -12.02
C ALA A 108 -9.64 -10.30 -13.52
N VAL A 109 -10.75 -9.98 -14.18
CA VAL A 109 -10.78 -9.77 -15.63
C VAL A 109 -10.43 -8.30 -15.87
N ILE A 110 -9.19 -8.02 -16.32
CA ILE A 110 -8.74 -6.66 -16.58
C ILE A 110 -9.53 -6.07 -17.76
N LYS A 111 -10.10 -4.89 -17.56
CA LYS A 111 -10.86 -4.15 -18.56
C LYS A 111 -10.14 -2.87 -18.94
N ASP A 112 -9.94 -2.66 -20.23
CA ASP A 112 -9.22 -1.49 -20.76
C ASP A 112 -10.03 -0.19 -20.68
N ALA A 113 -11.36 -0.31 -20.65
CA ALA A 113 -12.27 0.84 -20.51
C ALA A 113 -13.59 0.44 -19.87
N PHE A 114 -14.18 1.34 -19.10
CA PHE A 114 -15.52 1.21 -18.52
C PHE A 114 -16.09 2.61 -18.20
N PRO A 115 -17.45 2.77 -18.19
CA PRO A 115 -18.08 4.01 -17.78
C PRO A 115 -17.77 4.39 -16.33
N ALA A 116 -17.73 5.68 -16.02
CA ALA A 116 -17.44 6.18 -14.67
C ALA A 116 -18.44 5.68 -13.61
N GLU A 117 -19.70 5.51 -13.98
CA GLU A 117 -20.76 4.96 -13.12
C GLU A 117 -20.54 3.50 -12.74
N ASP A 118 -19.73 2.79 -13.51
CA ASP A 118 -19.42 1.36 -13.31
C ASP A 118 -18.15 1.10 -12.48
N ILE A 119 -17.50 2.15 -11.96
CA ILE A 119 -16.24 2.03 -11.19
C ILE A 119 -16.41 1.13 -9.96
N ALA A 120 -17.57 1.12 -9.33
CA ALA A 120 -17.85 0.30 -8.14
C ALA A 120 -17.97 -1.21 -8.44
N LYS A 121 -18.05 -1.62 -9.71
CA LYS A 121 -18.03 -3.05 -10.07
C LYS A 121 -16.67 -3.66 -9.76
N PRO A 122 -16.59 -4.84 -9.12
CA PRO A 122 -15.34 -5.41 -8.61
C PRO A 122 -14.20 -5.47 -9.63
N ASP A 123 -14.44 -5.98 -10.84
CA ASP A 123 -13.41 -6.09 -11.88
C ASP A 123 -12.95 -4.73 -12.42
N ASN A 124 -13.88 -3.76 -12.50
CA ASN A 124 -13.55 -2.40 -12.92
C ASN A 124 -12.68 -1.71 -11.88
N PHE A 125 -13.02 -1.86 -10.60
CA PHE A 125 -12.22 -1.30 -9.51
C PHE A 125 -10.83 -1.96 -9.43
N LYS A 126 -10.75 -3.29 -9.53
CA LYS A 126 -9.46 -4.00 -9.59
C LYS A 126 -8.63 -3.60 -10.83
N SER A 127 -9.28 -3.39 -12.00
CA SER A 127 -8.61 -2.87 -13.19
C SER A 127 -8.06 -1.48 -12.96
N LEU A 128 -8.81 -0.61 -12.26
CA LEU A 128 -8.36 0.73 -11.90
C LEU A 128 -7.14 0.68 -10.98
N LEU A 129 -7.17 -0.17 -9.94
CA LEU A 129 -6.01 -0.36 -9.05
C LEU A 129 -4.76 -0.81 -9.84
N TYR A 130 -4.94 -1.67 -10.84
CA TYR A 130 -3.87 -2.09 -11.73
C TYR A 130 -3.33 -0.92 -12.58
N TYR A 131 -4.19 -0.14 -13.23
CA TYR A 131 -3.78 1.00 -14.05
C TYR A 131 -3.13 2.13 -13.24
N PHE A 132 -3.51 2.29 -11.97
CA PHE A 132 -2.84 3.21 -11.05
C PHE A 132 -1.53 2.65 -10.44
N GLY A 133 -1.12 1.44 -10.82
CA GLY A 133 0.10 0.82 -10.30
C GLY A 133 -0.01 0.33 -8.84
N LEU A 134 -1.22 0.24 -8.29
CA LEU A 134 -1.45 -0.34 -6.97
C LEU A 134 -1.51 -1.87 -6.99
N LEU A 135 -1.72 -2.44 -8.15
CA LEU A 135 -1.59 -3.87 -8.40
C LEU A 135 -0.68 -4.12 -9.60
N SER A 136 -0.06 -5.28 -9.61
CA SER A 136 0.84 -5.74 -10.66
C SER A 136 0.47 -7.16 -11.05
N ILE A 137 0.68 -7.53 -12.30
CA ILE A 137 0.42 -8.88 -12.78
C ILE A 137 1.42 -9.86 -12.14
N LYS A 138 0.90 -10.91 -11.52
CA LYS A 138 1.69 -12.02 -10.95
C LYS A 138 1.61 -13.28 -11.82
N GLY A 139 0.59 -13.39 -12.67
CA GLY A 139 0.36 -14.56 -13.51
C GLY A 139 -1.10 -14.72 -13.88
N THR A 140 -1.54 -15.96 -14.01
CA THR A 140 -2.93 -16.34 -14.24
C THR A 140 -3.38 -17.40 -13.25
N LYS A 141 -4.63 -17.34 -12.83
CA LYS A 141 -5.24 -18.31 -11.92
C LYS A 141 -6.65 -18.67 -12.41
N ARG A 142 -6.87 -19.91 -12.80
CA ARG A 142 -8.15 -20.40 -13.33
C ARG A 142 -8.70 -19.63 -14.55
N GLY A 143 -7.80 -19.06 -15.37
CA GLY A 143 -8.17 -18.27 -16.54
C GLY A 143 -8.22 -16.76 -16.33
N ASP A 144 -8.34 -16.30 -15.10
CA ASP A 144 -8.31 -14.88 -14.77
C ASP A 144 -6.88 -14.38 -14.54
N THR A 145 -6.66 -13.08 -14.69
CA THR A 145 -5.38 -12.46 -14.36
C THR A 145 -5.20 -12.43 -12.84
N LEU A 146 -4.09 -13.02 -12.37
CA LEU A 146 -3.67 -12.92 -10.99
C LEU A 146 -2.92 -11.60 -10.79
N LEU A 147 -3.46 -10.76 -9.94
CA LEU A 147 -2.91 -9.47 -9.55
C LEU A 147 -2.41 -9.53 -8.11
N GLY A 148 -1.30 -8.85 -7.83
CA GLY A 148 -0.77 -8.76 -6.48
C GLY A 148 -0.14 -7.41 -6.17
N VAL A 149 0.04 -7.13 -4.90
CA VAL A 149 0.73 -5.93 -4.43
C VAL A 149 2.19 -5.99 -4.88
N PRO A 150 2.71 -5.00 -5.62
CA PRO A 150 4.05 -5.09 -6.18
C PRO A 150 5.16 -4.98 -5.12
N ASN A 151 5.03 -4.08 -4.17
CA ASN A 151 6.11 -3.73 -3.24
C ASN A 151 5.60 -3.11 -1.93
N LEU A 152 6.53 -2.81 -1.03
CA LEU A 152 6.23 -2.26 0.30
C LEU A 152 5.60 -0.87 0.23
N THR A 153 6.03 -0.01 -0.69
CA THR A 153 5.47 1.34 -0.86
C THR A 153 3.97 1.29 -1.15
N VAL A 154 3.57 0.44 -2.09
CA VAL A 154 2.15 0.25 -2.43
C VAL A 154 1.39 -0.41 -1.28
N ARG A 155 2.02 -1.36 -0.60
CA ARG A 155 1.42 -2.03 0.55
C ARG A 155 1.08 -1.04 1.67
N GLU A 156 2.00 -0.17 2.05
CA GLU A 156 1.77 0.87 3.04
C GLU A 156 0.64 1.81 2.66
N GLN A 157 0.53 2.15 1.38
CA GLN A 157 -0.57 2.99 0.89
C GLN A 157 -1.92 2.31 0.98
N LEU A 158 -2.02 1.03 0.58
CA LEU A 158 -3.26 0.27 0.71
C LEU A 158 -3.70 0.13 2.17
N TYR A 159 -2.76 -0.08 3.11
CA TYR A 159 -3.06 -0.03 4.54
C TYR A 159 -3.58 1.34 4.99
N THR A 160 -2.97 2.41 4.53
CA THR A 160 -3.41 3.78 4.85
C THR A 160 -4.85 4.01 4.37
N TYR A 161 -5.17 3.59 3.15
CA TYR A 161 -6.54 3.68 2.61
C TYR A 161 -7.55 2.87 3.41
N LEU A 162 -7.16 1.67 3.81
CA LEU A 162 -8.03 0.81 4.62
C LEU A 162 -8.33 1.42 5.99
N ILE A 163 -7.30 1.92 6.69
CA ILE A 163 -7.45 2.60 7.99
C ILE A 163 -8.39 3.81 7.86
N GLU A 164 -8.22 4.61 6.81
CA GLU A 164 -9.07 5.77 6.57
C GLU A 164 -10.51 5.38 6.23
N ALA A 165 -10.70 4.33 5.42
CA ALA A 165 -12.02 3.81 5.12
C ALA A 165 -12.75 3.31 6.37
N TYR A 166 -12.07 2.60 7.26
CA TYR A 166 -12.63 2.16 8.55
C TYR A 166 -13.00 3.33 9.44
N ARG A 167 -12.16 4.36 9.50
CA ARG A 167 -12.43 5.58 10.30
C ARG A 167 -13.64 6.35 9.76
N GLU A 168 -13.75 6.48 8.44
CA GLU A 168 -14.88 7.21 7.81
C GLU A 168 -16.21 6.44 7.90
N ALA A 169 -16.15 5.13 7.91
CA ALA A 169 -17.33 4.28 8.06
C ALA A 169 -17.78 4.12 9.52
N ASP A 170 -17.04 4.69 10.46
CA ASP A 170 -17.24 4.57 11.91
C ASP A 170 -17.37 3.10 12.39
N VAL A 171 -16.71 2.19 11.66
CA VAL A 171 -16.75 0.75 11.94
C VAL A 171 -15.78 0.39 13.06
N PHE A 172 -14.61 1.06 13.07
CA PHE A 172 -13.57 0.82 14.05
C PHE A 172 -12.68 2.06 14.21
N SER A 173 -12.55 2.56 15.41
CA SER A 173 -11.77 3.75 15.72
C SER A 173 -10.71 3.44 16.77
N ILE A 174 -9.44 3.61 16.41
CA ILE A 174 -8.30 3.48 17.33
C ILE A 174 -7.67 4.86 17.55
N GLU A 175 -7.32 5.18 18.78
CA GLU A 175 -6.48 6.33 19.09
C GLU A 175 -5.03 6.05 18.69
N LEU A 176 -4.67 6.45 17.47
CA LEU A 176 -3.36 6.13 16.88
C LEU A 176 -2.18 6.70 17.72
N TYR A 177 -2.33 7.84 18.36
CA TYR A 177 -1.28 8.40 19.22
C TYR A 177 -1.01 7.50 20.42
N LYS A 178 -2.06 7.08 21.10
CA LYS A 178 -1.95 6.16 22.24
C LYS A 178 -1.33 4.83 21.83
N LEU A 179 -1.79 4.25 20.71
CA LEU A 179 -1.21 3.02 20.17
C LEU A 179 0.27 3.20 19.84
N HIS A 180 0.64 4.34 19.23
CA HIS A 180 2.03 4.62 18.88
C HIS A 180 2.94 4.67 20.10
N ASP A 181 2.52 5.31 21.18
CA ASP A 181 3.29 5.38 22.41
C ASP A 181 3.43 3.99 23.05
N LEU A 182 2.35 3.21 23.13
CA LEU A 182 2.39 1.84 23.62
C LEU A 182 3.32 0.93 22.79
N VAL A 183 3.33 1.11 21.47
CA VAL A 183 4.24 0.35 20.58
C VAL A 183 5.69 0.76 20.79
N LYS A 184 5.97 2.04 21.07
CA LYS A 184 7.31 2.51 21.44
C LYS A 184 7.77 1.88 22.76
N ASP A 185 6.94 1.92 23.80
CA ASP A 185 7.25 1.32 25.09
C ASP A 185 7.54 -0.19 24.93
N MET A 186 6.76 -0.87 24.10
CA MET A 186 7.01 -2.26 23.74
C MET A 186 8.37 -2.45 23.02
N ALA A 187 8.70 -1.58 22.07
CA ALA A 187 9.89 -1.71 21.24
C ALA A 187 11.19 -1.36 21.98
N TYR A 188 11.16 -0.34 22.85
CA TYR A 188 12.35 0.18 23.54
C TYR A 188 12.52 -0.37 24.95
N ASP A 189 11.41 -0.59 25.67
CA ASP A 189 11.42 -1.00 27.08
C ASP A 189 10.99 -2.47 27.27
N GLY A 190 10.51 -3.13 26.20
CA GLY A 190 10.04 -4.51 26.25
C GLY A 190 8.66 -4.67 26.88
N ASP A 191 7.94 -3.58 27.16
CA ASP A 191 6.63 -3.59 27.80
C ASP A 191 5.53 -3.86 26.76
N TRP A 192 5.34 -5.11 26.41
CA TRP A 192 4.38 -5.56 25.38
C TRP A 192 2.93 -5.66 25.89
N LYS A 193 2.72 -5.83 27.19
CA LYS A 193 1.40 -6.13 27.76
C LYS A 193 0.37 -5.02 27.54
N PRO A 194 0.68 -3.72 27.74
CA PRO A 194 -0.26 -2.63 27.51
C PRO A 194 -0.78 -2.54 26.08
N VAL A 195 0.03 -2.94 25.08
CA VAL A 195 -0.42 -2.98 23.68
C VAL A 195 -1.59 -3.94 23.50
N PHE A 196 -1.46 -5.17 24.04
CA PHE A 196 -2.50 -6.19 23.92
C PHE A 196 -3.72 -5.88 24.79
N GLU A 197 -3.53 -5.33 25.99
CA GLU A 197 -4.62 -4.85 26.84
C GLU A 197 -5.42 -3.73 26.17
N TYR A 198 -4.73 -2.81 25.51
CA TYR A 198 -5.37 -1.76 24.71
C TYR A 198 -6.22 -2.32 23.59
N PHE A 199 -5.68 -3.23 22.76
CA PHE A 199 -6.45 -3.89 21.70
C PHE A 199 -7.65 -4.65 22.26
N SER A 200 -7.48 -5.40 23.33
CA SER A 200 -8.56 -6.16 23.96
C SER A 200 -9.70 -5.26 24.41
N SER A 201 -9.36 -4.16 25.10
CA SER A 201 -10.34 -3.18 25.59
C SER A 201 -11.08 -2.46 24.46
N GLU A 202 -10.38 -2.11 23.38
CA GLU A 202 -11.00 -1.47 22.21
C GLU A 202 -11.93 -2.43 21.45
N LEU A 203 -11.53 -3.68 21.29
CA LEU A 203 -12.38 -4.70 20.68
C LEU A 203 -13.65 -4.93 21.50
N GLU A 204 -13.53 -5.09 22.80
CA GLU A 204 -14.69 -5.25 23.69
C GLU A 204 -15.63 -4.05 23.63
N ARG A 205 -15.09 -2.83 23.71
CA ARG A 205 -15.87 -1.60 23.65
C ARG A 205 -16.64 -1.46 22.33
N GLN A 206 -15.99 -1.77 21.20
CA GLN A 206 -16.59 -1.58 19.89
C GLN A 206 -17.51 -2.74 19.49
N SER A 207 -17.25 -3.95 19.94
CA SER A 207 -18.16 -5.09 19.74
C SER A 207 -19.47 -4.90 20.50
N ALA A 208 -19.41 -4.44 21.74
CA ALA A 208 -20.62 -4.17 22.54
C ALA A 208 -21.53 -3.11 21.90
N ILE A 209 -20.94 -2.06 21.32
CA ILE A 209 -21.68 -1.01 20.58
C ILE A 209 -22.37 -1.59 19.33
N ARG A 210 -21.66 -2.46 18.61
CA ARG A 210 -22.17 -3.05 17.37
C ARG A 210 -23.33 -4.00 17.63
N GLU A 211 -23.23 -4.86 18.64
CA GLU A 211 -24.31 -5.76 19.05
C GLU A 211 -25.56 -5.00 19.51
N PHE A 212 -25.39 -3.88 20.20
CA PHE A 212 -26.48 -3.00 20.60
C PHE A 212 -27.22 -2.38 19.40
N ILE A 213 -26.48 -1.88 18.39
CA ILE A 213 -27.04 -1.28 17.18
C ILE A 213 -27.74 -2.35 16.32
N GLU A 214 -27.17 -3.54 16.19
CA GLU A 214 -27.78 -4.65 15.46
C GLU A 214 -29.03 -5.17 16.18
N GLY A 215 -29.03 -5.20 17.50
CA GLY A 215 -30.20 -5.57 18.31
C GLY A 215 -31.38 -4.62 18.16
N GLU A 216 -31.15 -3.31 18.09
CA GLU A 216 -32.24 -2.32 17.84
C GLU A 216 -32.82 -2.39 16.42
N ALA A 217 -32.02 -2.77 15.42
CA ALA A 217 -32.49 -2.92 14.05
C ALA A 217 -33.47 -4.10 13.85
N HIS A 218 -33.43 -5.07 14.74
CA HIS A 218 -34.33 -6.24 14.69
C HIS A 218 -35.67 -6.03 15.45
N VAL A 219 -35.82 -4.94 16.18
CA VAL A 219 -37.03 -4.64 16.97
C VAL A 219 -37.98 -3.66 16.23
N LYS A 220 -37.70 -3.27 15.02
CA LYS A 220 -38.59 -2.54 14.12
C LYS A 220 -38.93 -3.42 12.92
#